data_a55e8fd95f7740d833a78c6375258cfa
#
_entry.id   a55e8fd95f7740d833a78c6375258cfa
#
_cell.length_a   1.000
_cell.length_b   1.000
_cell.length_c   1.000
_cell.angle_alpha   90.00
_cell.angle_beta   90.00
_cell.angle_gamma   90.00
#
_symmetry.space_group_name_H-M   'P 1'
#
loop_
_entity.id
_entity.type
_entity.pdbx_description
1 polymer ?
#
loop_
_entity_poly.entity_id
_entity_poly.type
_entity_poly.pdbx_seq_one_letter_code
_entity_poly.pdbx_strand_id
1 'polypeptide(L)'
;MVKKFAFIQPLICDGNLTPPLGTLIMSAIIEKEGWDVHFFDERFNINAVNSLIDFQPNMVGISAVTASILRGRDLADQIKRALPETIIVLGGPHPTAMPEEVSVWNSIDFVVVGEGEYTIKDLCDWYLSGREPSALQKIPNLCYTFNGKFIQNKNRAFLSSSELDILPRPAYHLLNIEEVFKEMTHGLFQKGKRILPVMFSRGCPSQCTFCCRVMGYQIRYRNTEMIMNEIESLVRDYNLDEVWFEDDNFTANPKRAHEILDSLIELNLGVYIK
;
A
#
# COMPACT_ATOMS: atom_id res chain seq x y z
N MET A 1 -15.82 -22.02 -1.78
CA MET A 1 -14.77 -21.54 -2.70
C MET A 1 -13.97 -20.47 -1.98
N VAL A 2 -12.63 -20.49 -2.11
CA VAL A 2 -11.75 -19.45 -1.57
C VAL A 2 -12.08 -18.14 -2.28
N LYS A 3 -12.14 -17.04 -1.53
CA LYS A 3 -12.38 -15.71 -2.09
C LYS A 3 -11.08 -15.12 -2.63
N LYS A 4 -11.18 -14.40 -3.73
CA LYS A 4 -10.05 -13.85 -4.46
C LYS A 4 -10.00 -12.33 -4.32
N PHE A 5 -8.85 -11.82 -3.95
CA PHE A 5 -8.56 -10.39 -3.90
C PHE A 5 -7.41 -10.07 -4.85
N ALA A 6 -7.55 -9.01 -5.62
CA ALA A 6 -6.46 -8.51 -6.46
C ALA A 6 -6.10 -7.08 -6.08
N PHE A 7 -4.81 -6.78 -5.98
CA PHE A 7 -4.36 -5.40 -6.10
C PHE A 7 -3.85 -5.15 -7.50
N ILE A 8 -4.13 -3.97 -8.05
CA ILE A 8 -3.51 -3.50 -9.28
C ILE A 8 -2.87 -2.14 -9.07
N GLN A 9 -1.58 -2.05 -9.41
CA GLN A 9 -0.81 -0.81 -9.38
C GLN A 9 -0.92 -0.13 -10.75
N PRO A 10 -1.51 1.08 -10.81
CA PRO A 10 -1.57 1.85 -12.04
C PRO A 10 -0.18 2.27 -12.52
N LEU A 11 0.00 2.34 -13.83
CA LEU A 11 1.18 2.96 -14.43
C LEU A 11 1.28 4.43 -14.00
N ILE A 12 2.46 4.83 -13.57
CA ILE A 12 2.81 6.20 -13.20
C ILE A 12 3.84 6.72 -14.20
N CYS A 13 3.63 7.92 -14.73
CA CYS A 13 4.51 8.50 -15.75
C CYS A 13 5.82 9.11 -15.17
N ASP A 14 6.05 9.04 -13.87
CA ASP A 14 7.18 9.65 -13.18
C ASP A 14 8.43 8.76 -13.08
N GLY A 15 8.35 7.52 -13.59
CA GLY A 15 9.45 6.56 -13.54
C GLY A 15 9.71 5.95 -12.16
N ASN A 16 8.82 6.19 -11.18
CA ASN A 16 8.95 5.55 -9.86
C ASN A 16 8.51 4.10 -9.92
N LEU A 17 9.47 3.19 -9.76
CA LEU A 17 9.26 1.74 -9.80
C LEU A 17 9.35 1.07 -8.41
N THR A 18 9.42 1.85 -7.34
CA THR A 18 9.47 1.32 -5.96
C THR A 18 8.26 0.43 -5.66
N PRO A 19 8.46 -0.75 -5.05
CA PRO A 19 7.36 -1.58 -4.58
C PRO A 19 6.43 -0.81 -3.63
N PRO A 20 5.11 -0.84 -3.84
CA PRO A 20 4.17 -0.04 -3.06
C PRO A 20 3.91 -0.69 -1.69
N LEU A 21 4.67 -0.29 -0.66
CA LEU A 21 4.63 -0.87 0.69
C LEU A 21 3.21 -1.00 1.26
N GLY A 22 2.40 0.06 1.15
CA GLY A 22 1.04 0.06 1.71
C GLY A 22 0.16 -1.05 1.15
N THR A 23 0.13 -1.23 -0.18
CA THR A 23 -0.67 -2.30 -0.81
C THR A 23 -0.09 -3.68 -0.54
N LEU A 24 1.23 -3.83 -0.45
CA LEU A 24 1.86 -5.11 -0.12
C LEU A 24 1.64 -5.51 1.34
N ILE A 25 1.59 -4.56 2.28
CA ILE A 25 1.20 -4.83 3.67
C ILE A 25 -0.27 -5.25 3.73
N MET A 26 -1.16 -4.53 3.04
CA MET A 26 -2.57 -4.89 2.96
C MET A 26 -2.77 -6.27 2.32
N SER A 27 -2.00 -6.61 1.28
CA SER A 27 -2.01 -7.95 0.68
C SER A 27 -1.67 -9.03 1.72
N ALA A 28 -0.61 -8.83 2.49
CA ALA A 28 -0.22 -9.77 3.54
C ALA A 28 -1.26 -9.92 4.66
N ILE A 29 -2.00 -8.83 4.98
CA ILE A 29 -3.13 -8.88 5.93
C ILE A 29 -4.25 -9.75 5.36
N ILE A 30 -4.64 -9.53 4.11
CA ILE A 30 -5.76 -10.24 3.46
C ILE A 30 -5.42 -11.73 3.25
N GLU A 31 -4.16 -12.07 2.92
CA GLU A 31 -3.70 -13.47 2.86
C GLU A 31 -3.86 -14.18 4.20
N LYS A 32 -3.53 -13.52 5.32
CA LYS A 32 -3.72 -14.07 6.67
C LYS A 32 -5.19 -14.34 7.01
N GLU A 33 -6.11 -13.60 6.41
CA GLU A 33 -7.56 -13.83 6.54
C GLU A 33 -8.07 -14.94 5.59
N GLY A 34 -7.19 -15.63 4.87
CA GLY A 34 -7.50 -16.80 4.05
C GLY A 34 -8.03 -16.49 2.65
N TRP A 35 -7.81 -15.29 2.15
CA TRP A 35 -8.09 -14.94 0.76
C TRP A 35 -6.94 -15.39 -0.15
N ASP A 36 -7.28 -15.75 -1.39
CA ASP A 36 -6.33 -15.93 -2.49
C ASP A 36 -6.00 -14.54 -3.06
N VAL A 37 -4.78 -14.04 -2.80
CA VAL A 37 -4.38 -12.67 -3.11
C VAL A 37 -3.39 -12.65 -4.25
N HIS A 38 -3.63 -11.79 -5.25
CA HIS A 38 -2.70 -11.55 -6.35
C HIS A 38 -2.41 -10.06 -6.48
N PHE A 39 -1.19 -9.75 -6.91
CA PHE A 39 -0.75 -8.38 -7.18
C PHE A 39 -0.41 -8.23 -8.65
N PHE A 40 -1.03 -7.27 -9.32
CA PHE A 40 -0.84 -6.95 -10.73
C PHE A 40 -0.20 -5.57 -10.85
N ASP A 41 0.86 -5.45 -11.62
CA ASP A 41 1.61 -4.19 -11.74
C ASP A 41 1.77 -3.80 -13.21
N GLU A 42 1.09 -2.74 -13.62
CA GLU A 42 1.18 -2.23 -14.98
C GLU A 42 2.55 -1.64 -15.32
N ARG A 43 3.33 -1.28 -14.31
CA ARG A 43 4.68 -0.72 -14.50
C ARG A 43 5.64 -1.76 -15.07
N PHE A 44 5.39 -3.05 -14.80
CA PHE A 44 6.21 -4.18 -15.25
C PHE A 44 5.47 -5.12 -16.22
N ASN A 45 4.15 -5.06 -16.30
CA ASN A 45 3.35 -5.95 -17.15
C ASN A 45 2.26 -5.21 -17.90
N ILE A 46 2.45 -5.01 -19.20
CA ILE A 46 1.47 -4.37 -20.07
C ILE A 46 0.12 -5.13 -20.16
N ASN A 47 0.12 -6.42 -19.81
CA ASN A 47 -1.09 -7.26 -19.79
C ASN A 47 -1.70 -7.40 -18.40
N ALA A 48 -1.27 -6.59 -17.43
CA ALA A 48 -1.71 -6.70 -16.03
C ALA A 48 -3.24 -6.74 -15.87
N VAL A 49 -3.96 -5.90 -16.61
CA VAL A 49 -5.44 -5.85 -16.60
C VAL A 49 -6.05 -7.16 -17.11
N ASN A 50 -5.57 -7.69 -18.23
CA ASN A 50 -6.09 -8.94 -18.78
C ASN A 50 -5.82 -10.10 -17.82
N SER A 51 -4.62 -10.17 -17.24
CA SER A 51 -4.27 -11.19 -16.26
C SER A 51 -5.14 -11.09 -15.00
N LEU A 52 -5.48 -9.87 -14.56
CA LEU A 52 -6.41 -9.65 -13.46
C LEU A 52 -7.83 -10.11 -13.81
N ILE A 53 -8.31 -9.83 -15.03
CA ILE A 53 -9.63 -10.27 -15.50
C ILE A 53 -9.68 -11.81 -15.55
N ASP A 54 -8.64 -12.46 -16.05
CA ASP A 54 -8.53 -13.93 -16.07
C ASP A 54 -8.50 -14.53 -14.66
N PHE A 55 -7.91 -13.84 -13.69
CA PHE A 55 -7.93 -14.25 -12.29
C PHE A 55 -9.32 -14.22 -11.67
N GLN A 56 -10.24 -13.38 -12.18
CA GLN A 56 -11.63 -13.24 -11.70
C GLN A 56 -11.73 -12.94 -10.20
N PRO A 57 -11.18 -11.83 -9.71
CA PRO A 57 -11.23 -11.48 -8.29
C PRO A 57 -12.65 -11.09 -7.85
N ASN A 58 -12.97 -11.36 -6.60
CA ASN A 58 -14.19 -10.88 -5.95
C ASN A 58 -14.08 -9.40 -5.57
N MET A 59 -12.87 -8.96 -5.22
CA MET A 59 -12.56 -7.57 -4.87
C MET A 59 -11.24 -7.15 -5.50
N VAL A 60 -11.15 -5.88 -5.89
CA VAL A 60 -9.93 -5.26 -6.46
C VAL A 60 -9.62 -3.99 -5.70
N GLY A 61 -8.38 -3.89 -5.20
CA GLY A 61 -7.80 -2.67 -4.63
C GLY A 61 -6.96 -1.93 -5.66
N ILE A 62 -7.19 -0.63 -5.81
CA ILE A 62 -6.38 0.28 -6.64
C ILE A 62 -5.82 1.36 -5.74
N SER A 63 -4.50 1.53 -5.70
CA SER A 63 -3.86 2.64 -4.98
C SER A 63 -3.35 3.67 -5.96
N ALA A 64 -3.78 4.94 -5.80
CA ALA A 64 -3.45 5.99 -6.73
C ALA A 64 -2.95 7.27 -6.06
N VAL A 65 -1.89 7.83 -6.63
CA VAL A 65 -1.46 9.21 -6.41
C VAL A 65 -2.09 10.13 -7.45
N THR A 66 -1.96 11.45 -7.31
CA THR A 66 -2.55 12.41 -8.26
C THR A 66 -2.07 12.18 -9.70
N ALA A 67 -0.81 11.81 -9.88
CA ALA A 67 -0.25 11.53 -11.21
C ALA A 67 -0.84 10.28 -11.89
N SER A 68 -1.37 9.33 -11.12
CA SER A 68 -1.94 8.06 -11.65
C SER A 68 -3.45 7.94 -11.49
N ILE A 69 -4.14 8.94 -10.93
CA ILE A 69 -5.55 8.81 -10.57
C ILE A 69 -6.45 8.56 -11.79
N LEU A 70 -6.20 9.23 -12.91
CA LEU A 70 -6.97 9.01 -14.14
C LEU A 70 -6.72 7.61 -14.71
N ARG A 71 -5.48 7.12 -14.62
CA ARG A 71 -5.19 5.73 -14.99
C ARG A 71 -5.91 4.75 -14.06
N GLY A 72 -5.92 5.02 -12.77
CA GLY A 72 -6.69 4.24 -11.78
C GLY A 72 -8.18 4.16 -12.13
N ARG A 73 -8.78 5.27 -12.58
CA ARG A 73 -10.15 5.30 -13.09
C ARG A 73 -10.32 4.42 -14.33
N ASP A 74 -9.44 4.57 -15.33
CA ASP A 74 -9.50 3.78 -16.56
C ASP A 74 -9.42 2.28 -16.29
N LEU A 75 -8.57 1.86 -15.32
CA LEU A 75 -8.48 0.47 -14.86
C LEU A 75 -9.79 -0.01 -14.24
N ALA A 76 -10.36 0.78 -13.33
CA ALA A 76 -11.65 0.49 -12.72
C ALA A 76 -12.75 0.31 -13.77
N ASP A 77 -12.82 1.22 -14.76
CA ASP A 77 -13.78 1.16 -15.85
C ASP A 77 -13.60 -0.10 -16.72
N GLN A 78 -12.36 -0.50 -17.01
CA GLN A 78 -12.06 -1.72 -17.77
C GLN A 78 -12.46 -2.98 -16.98
N ILE A 79 -12.09 -3.04 -15.70
CA ILE A 79 -12.41 -4.18 -14.84
C ILE A 79 -13.92 -4.31 -14.65
N LYS A 80 -14.64 -3.22 -14.36
CA LYS A 80 -16.12 -3.24 -14.21
C LYS A 80 -16.84 -3.67 -15.49
N ARG A 81 -16.36 -3.29 -16.67
CA ARG A 81 -16.94 -3.76 -17.93
C ARG A 81 -16.79 -5.26 -18.14
N ALA A 82 -15.64 -5.82 -17.76
CA ALA A 82 -15.36 -7.25 -17.90
C ALA A 82 -15.96 -8.09 -16.77
N LEU A 83 -15.94 -7.56 -15.55
CA LEU A 83 -16.34 -8.22 -14.31
C LEU A 83 -17.30 -7.31 -13.51
N PRO A 84 -18.57 -7.17 -13.91
CA PRO A 84 -19.51 -6.22 -13.29
C PRO A 84 -19.74 -6.42 -11.78
N GLU A 85 -19.67 -7.68 -11.33
CA GLU A 85 -19.90 -8.05 -9.92
C GLU A 85 -18.68 -7.86 -9.00
N THR A 86 -17.50 -7.60 -9.57
CA THR A 86 -16.27 -7.37 -8.81
C THR A 86 -16.36 -6.04 -8.08
N ILE A 87 -16.09 -6.04 -6.79
CA ILE A 87 -16.05 -4.83 -5.96
C ILE A 87 -14.72 -4.12 -6.17
N ILE A 88 -14.77 -2.83 -6.52
CA ILE A 88 -13.59 -2.00 -6.71
C ILE A 88 -13.41 -1.02 -5.57
N VAL A 89 -12.26 -1.09 -4.92
CA VAL A 89 -11.86 -0.25 -3.79
C VAL A 89 -10.71 0.64 -4.24
N LEU A 90 -10.92 1.95 -4.22
CA LEU A 90 -9.92 2.95 -4.56
C LEU A 90 -9.33 3.57 -3.29
N GLY A 91 -8.02 3.62 -3.18
CA GLY A 91 -7.31 4.20 -2.06
C GLY A 91 -6.04 4.93 -2.48
N GLY A 92 -5.23 5.32 -1.49
CA GLY A 92 -3.97 6.02 -1.69
C GLY A 92 -4.06 7.54 -1.47
N PRO A 93 -2.97 8.27 -1.72
CA PRO A 93 -2.86 9.71 -1.40
C PRO A 93 -3.92 10.59 -2.07
N HIS A 94 -4.22 10.39 -3.35
CA HIS A 94 -5.20 11.23 -4.04
C HIS A 94 -6.64 10.99 -3.54
N PRO A 95 -7.15 9.74 -3.46
CA PRO A 95 -8.46 9.47 -2.89
C PRO A 95 -8.60 9.92 -1.43
N THR A 96 -7.51 9.89 -0.65
CA THR A 96 -7.49 10.42 0.72
C THR A 96 -7.70 11.94 0.75
N ALA A 97 -7.12 12.67 -0.20
CA ALA A 97 -7.24 14.13 -0.28
C ALA A 97 -8.58 14.58 -0.89
N MET A 98 -9.13 13.80 -1.84
CA MET A 98 -10.31 14.15 -2.65
C MET A 98 -11.33 13.01 -2.72
N PRO A 99 -11.82 12.49 -1.57
CA PRO A 99 -12.65 11.28 -1.56
C PRO A 99 -14.01 11.46 -2.25
N GLU A 100 -14.61 12.64 -2.13
CA GLU A 100 -15.91 12.94 -2.77
C GLU A 100 -15.79 12.97 -4.29
N GLU A 101 -14.71 13.56 -4.83
CA GLU A 101 -14.47 13.64 -6.28
C GLU A 101 -14.41 12.24 -6.92
N VAL A 102 -13.70 11.30 -6.29
CA VAL A 102 -13.49 9.98 -6.87
C VAL A 102 -14.61 8.98 -6.57
N SER A 103 -15.38 9.21 -5.50
CA SER A 103 -16.48 8.31 -5.10
C SER A 103 -17.70 8.37 -6.02
N VAL A 104 -17.82 9.42 -6.84
CA VAL A 104 -18.93 9.57 -7.80
C VAL A 104 -18.67 8.83 -9.12
N TRP A 105 -17.51 8.23 -9.31
CA TRP A 105 -17.22 7.43 -10.50
C TRP A 105 -17.96 6.10 -10.43
N ASN A 106 -18.76 5.79 -11.44
CA ASN A 106 -19.63 4.61 -11.47
C ASN A 106 -18.89 3.27 -11.35
N SER A 107 -17.60 3.25 -11.67
CA SER A 107 -16.75 2.06 -11.58
C SER A 107 -16.16 1.83 -10.19
N ILE A 108 -16.31 2.78 -9.26
CA ILE A 108 -15.77 2.69 -7.90
C ILE A 108 -16.90 2.41 -6.92
N ASP A 109 -16.79 1.30 -6.19
CA ASP A 109 -17.77 0.94 -5.16
C ASP A 109 -17.43 1.59 -3.83
N PHE A 110 -16.14 1.61 -3.47
CA PHE A 110 -15.65 2.14 -2.20
C PHE A 110 -14.39 2.96 -2.37
N VAL A 111 -14.24 3.96 -1.52
CA VAL A 111 -13.00 4.74 -1.36
C VAL A 111 -12.50 4.58 0.06
N VAL A 112 -11.21 4.29 0.22
CA VAL A 112 -10.54 4.20 1.52
C VAL A 112 -9.64 5.40 1.71
N VAL A 113 -9.85 6.13 2.82
CA VAL A 113 -9.09 7.34 3.16
C VAL A 113 -8.10 7.06 4.28
N GLY A 114 -6.91 7.67 4.21
CA GLY A 114 -5.85 7.49 5.21
C GLY A 114 -5.20 6.12 5.17
N GLU A 115 -4.87 5.57 6.34
CA GLU A 115 -4.28 4.24 6.48
C GLU A 115 -5.34 3.17 6.25
N GLY A 116 -5.09 2.29 5.28
CA GLY A 116 -6.09 1.34 4.76
C GLY A 116 -6.07 -0.04 5.39
N GLU A 117 -5.07 -0.38 6.20
CA GLU A 117 -4.80 -1.73 6.67
C GLU A 117 -5.99 -2.40 7.38
N TYR A 118 -6.60 -1.70 8.32
CA TYR A 118 -7.79 -2.23 9.00
C TYR A 118 -9.06 -2.08 8.20
N THR A 119 -9.19 -0.99 7.42
CA THR A 119 -10.38 -0.76 6.61
C THR A 119 -10.54 -1.84 5.54
N ILE A 120 -9.43 -2.25 4.90
CA ILE A 120 -9.49 -3.31 3.89
C ILE A 120 -9.84 -4.67 4.51
N LYS A 121 -9.32 -4.95 5.72
CA LYS A 121 -9.71 -6.12 6.49
C LYS A 121 -11.21 -6.10 6.82
N ASP A 122 -11.71 -4.99 7.36
CA ASP A 122 -13.13 -4.81 7.71
C ASP A 122 -14.04 -4.98 6.47
N LEU A 123 -13.59 -4.52 5.28
CA LEU A 123 -14.30 -4.74 4.01
C LEU A 123 -14.30 -6.22 3.59
N CYS A 124 -13.19 -6.93 3.79
CA CYS A 124 -13.14 -8.37 3.55
C CYS A 124 -14.09 -9.13 4.48
N ASP A 125 -14.12 -8.78 5.76
CA ASP A 125 -15.04 -9.36 6.74
C ASP A 125 -16.50 -9.05 6.39
N TRP A 126 -16.80 -7.83 5.99
CA TRP A 126 -18.12 -7.45 5.48
C TRP A 126 -18.54 -8.28 4.26
N TYR A 127 -17.61 -8.49 3.32
CA TYR A 127 -17.86 -9.31 2.14
C TYR A 127 -18.21 -10.75 2.51
N LEU A 128 -17.46 -11.34 3.45
CA LEU A 128 -17.65 -12.72 3.90
C LEU A 128 -18.93 -12.89 4.74
N SER A 129 -19.35 -11.86 5.47
CA SER A 129 -20.57 -11.89 6.32
C SER A 129 -21.88 -11.68 5.56
N GLY A 130 -21.85 -11.63 4.23
CA GLY A 130 -23.05 -11.55 3.40
C GLY A 130 -23.35 -10.17 2.82
N ARG A 131 -22.43 -9.21 2.94
CA ARG A 131 -22.50 -7.87 2.30
C ARG A 131 -23.73 -7.04 2.73
N GLU A 132 -24.08 -7.11 4.01
CA GLU A 132 -25.21 -6.34 4.53
C GLU A 132 -24.93 -4.82 4.43
N PRO A 133 -25.73 -4.02 3.68
CA PRO A 133 -25.45 -2.60 3.46
C PRO A 133 -25.40 -1.77 4.75
N SER A 134 -26.22 -2.12 5.74
CA SER A 134 -26.25 -1.42 7.03
C SER A 134 -24.95 -1.54 7.83
N ALA A 135 -24.14 -2.57 7.56
CA ALA A 135 -22.87 -2.78 8.23
C ALA A 135 -21.75 -1.85 7.69
N LEU A 136 -21.87 -1.35 6.47
CA LEU A 136 -20.88 -0.43 5.87
C LEU A 136 -20.65 0.82 6.72
N GLN A 137 -21.69 1.35 7.37
CA GLN A 137 -21.59 2.54 8.22
C GLN A 137 -20.65 2.37 9.42
N LYS A 138 -20.31 1.13 9.77
CA LYS A 138 -19.46 0.80 10.91
C LYS A 138 -17.98 0.67 10.54
N ILE A 139 -17.65 0.67 9.23
CA ILE A 139 -16.28 0.53 8.74
C ILE A 139 -15.61 1.92 8.73
N PRO A 140 -14.63 2.18 9.60
CA PRO A 140 -13.96 3.47 9.63
C PRO A 140 -13.16 3.74 8.35
N ASN A 141 -12.89 5.01 8.03
CA ASN A 141 -12.13 5.45 6.86
C ASN A 141 -12.77 5.07 5.51
N LEU A 142 -13.99 4.53 5.50
CA LEU A 142 -14.70 4.16 4.28
C LEU A 142 -15.55 5.32 3.76
N CYS A 143 -15.43 5.60 2.45
CA CYS A 143 -16.32 6.49 1.73
C CYS A 143 -16.99 5.71 0.59
N TYR A 144 -18.25 6.05 0.30
CA TYR A 144 -19.03 5.44 -0.77
C TYR A 144 -20.20 6.32 -1.17
N THR A 145 -20.80 6.02 -2.31
CA THR A 145 -22.06 6.67 -2.75
C THR A 145 -23.25 5.74 -2.47
N PHE A 146 -24.24 6.23 -1.77
CA PHE A 146 -25.47 5.51 -1.50
C PHE A 146 -26.70 6.37 -1.86
N ASN A 147 -27.56 5.86 -2.74
CA ASN A 147 -28.72 6.60 -3.27
C ASN A 147 -28.34 7.97 -3.85
N GLY A 148 -27.23 8.04 -4.57
CA GLY A 148 -26.71 9.26 -5.19
C GLY A 148 -26.12 10.30 -4.21
N LYS A 149 -25.94 9.93 -2.94
CA LYS A 149 -25.32 10.79 -1.92
C LYS A 149 -23.97 10.24 -1.51
N PHE A 150 -22.98 11.12 -1.44
CA PHE A 150 -21.68 10.81 -0.85
C PHE A 150 -21.82 10.57 0.66
N ILE A 151 -21.23 9.49 1.13
CA ILE A 151 -21.18 9.13 2.55
C ILE A 151 -19.70 8.93 2.90
N GLN A 152 -19.26 9.60 3.95
CA GLN A 152 -17.95 9.38 4.56
C GLN A 152 -18.16 8.95 6.01
N ASN A 153 -17.70 7.76 6.33
CA ASN A 153 -17.73 7.25 7.69
C ASN A 153 -16.71 7.99 8.57
N LYS A 154 -16.85 7.84 9.89
CA LYS A 154 -15.89 8.42 10.83
C LYS A 154 -14.48 7.88 10.57
N ASN A 155 -13.51 8.77 10.51
CA ASN A 155 -12.13 8.36 10.38
C ASN A 155 -11.63 7.68 11.67
N ARG A 156 -10.86 6.59 11.51
CA ARG A 156 -10.06 6.00 12.56
C ARG A 156 -8.87 6.93 12.88
N ALA A 157 -8.39 6.89 14.11
CA ALA A 157 -7.09 7.44 14.42
C ALA A 157 -6.00 6.69 13.62
N PHE A 158 -4.92 7.38 13.28
CA PHE A 158 -3.75 6.74 12.68
C PHE A 158 -3.23 5.61 13.56
N LEU A 159 -2.67 4.57 12.96
CA LEU A 159 -2.08 3.45 13.67
C LEU A 159 -1.05 3.93 14.70
N SER A 160 -1.16 3.47 15.92
CA SER A 160 -0.15 3.70 16.96
C SER A 160 1.17 2.98 16.64
N SER A 161 2.25 3.33 17.31
CA SER A 161 3.54 2.62 17.17
C SER A 161 3.40 1.12 17.41
N SER A 162 2.65 0.71 18.44
CA SER A 162 2.40 -0.71 18.72
C SER A 162 1.57 -1.41 17.65
N GLU A 163 0.64 -0.71 17.00
CA GLU A 163 -0.11 -1.27 15.86
C GLU A 163 0.76 -1.38 14.62
N LEU A 164 1.70 -0.43 14.39
CA LEU A 164 2.66 -0.55 13.29
C LEU A 164 3.60 -1.75 13.47
N ASP A 165 3.96 -2.08 14.72
CA ASP A 165 4.84 -3.22 15.03
C ASP A 165 4.21 -4.57 14.73
N ILE A 166 2.88 -4.71 14.88
CA ILE A 166 2.17 -5.97 14.60
C ILE A 166 1.75 -6.15 13.15
N LEU A 167 1.95 -5.13 12.30
CA LEU A 167 1.70 -5.29 10.87
C LEU A 167 2.58 -6.40 10.28
N PRO A 168 2.06 -7.19 9.34
CA PRO A 168 2.87 -8.18 8.66
C PRO A 168 3.95 -7.51 7.80
N ARG A 169 5.03 -8.24 7.53
CA ARG A 169 5.99 -7.89 6.50
C ARG A 169 5.26 -7.75 5.15
N PRO A 170 5.64 -6.77 4.30
CA PRO A 170 5.03 -6.63 2.97
C PRO A 170 5.11 -7.92 2.15
N ALA A 171 4.05 -8.24 1.41
CA ALA A 171 3.94 -9.47 0.61
C ALA A 171 4.76 -9.39 -0.68
N TYR A 172 6.08 -9.20 -0.59
CA TYR A 172 6.98 -9.12 -1.73
C TYR A 172 6.96 -10.38 -2.61
N HIS A 173 6.58 -11.52 -2.06
CA HIS A 173 6.42 -12.79 -2.80
C HIS A 173 5.33 -12.74 -3.87
N LEU A 174 4.41 -11.76 -3.81
CA LEU A 174 3.39 -11.55 -4.84
C LEU A 174 3.92 -10.80 -6.07
N LEU A 175 5.12 -10.23 -5.98
CA LEU A 175 5.76 -9.53 -7.10
C LEU A 175 6.61 -10.48 -7.94
N ASN A 176 6.73 -10.19 -9.24
CA ASN A 176 7.84 -10.71 -10.02
C ASN A 176 9.12 -9.96 -9.62
N ILE A 177 9.69 -10.36 -8.47
CA ILE A 177 10.73 -9.60 -7.78
C ILE A 177 12.00 -9.43 -8.63
N GLU A 178 12.34 -10.41 -9.47
CA GLU A 178 13.52 -10.33 -10.34
C GLU A 178 13.34 -9.27 -11.44
N GLU A 179 12.12 -9.10 -11.93
CA GLU A 179 11.82 -8.04 -12.89
C GLU A 179 11.83 -6.66 -12.22
N VAL A 180 11.28 -6.58 -11.01
CA VAL A 180 11.36 -5.38 -10.18
C VAL A 180 12.81 -4.94 -10.01
N PHE A 181 13.71 -5.83 -9.60
CA PHE A 181 15.13 -5.52 -9.41
C PHE A 181 15.84 -5.12 -10.71
N LYS A 182 15.45 -5.69 -11.83
CA LYS A 182 16.04 -5.40 -13.14
C LYS A 182 15.69 -3.99 -13.64
N GLU A 183 14.42 -3.59 -13.44
CA GLU A 183 13.89 -2.33 -13.94
C GLU A 183 13.99 -1.18 -12.92
N MET A 184 14.20 -1.50 -11.64
CA MET A 184 14.23 -0.52 -10.58
C MET A 184 15.48 0.35 -10.67
N THR A 185 15.28 1.65 -10.92
CA THR A 185 16.36 2.64 -10.94
C THR A 185 16.05 3.73 -9.92
N HIS A 186 16.90 3.84 -8.89
CA HIS A 186 16.70 4.81 -7.80
C HIS A 186 17.64 6.02 -7.91
N GLY A 187 17.72 6.62 -9.09
CA GLY A 187 18.45 7.86 -9.32
C GLY A 187 19.98 7.71 -9.29
N LEU A 188 20.65 8.84 -9.26
CA LEU A 188 22.12 8.97 -9.51
C LEU A 188 23.02 8.30 -8.46
N PHE A 189 22.52 7.94 -7.29
CA PHE A 189 23.33 7.44 -6.17
C PHE A 189 23.08 5.97 -5.83
N GLN A 190 22.34 5.26 -6.68
CA GLN A 190 22.13 3.83 -6.50
C GLN A 190 23.44 3.06 -6.65
N LYS A 191 23.74 2.22 -5.66
CA LYS A 191 24.92 1.33 -5.67
C LYS A 191 24.52 -0.12 -5.83
N GLY A 192 23.40 -0.52 -5.22
CA GLY A 192 22.84 -1.84 -5.31
C GLY A 192 21.97 -2.06 -6.55
N LYS A 193 21.69 -3.32 -6.86
CA LYS A 193 20.76 -3.74 -7.91
C LYS A 193 19.53 -4.44 -7.34
N ARG A 194 19.67 -5.04 -6.17
CA ARG A 194 18.62 -5.78 -5.48
C ARG A 194 18.19 -4.97 -4.25
N ILE A 195 17.20 -4.13 -4.45
CA ILE A 195 16.81 -3.10 -3.48
C ILE A 195 15.35 -3.32 -3.08
N LEU A 196 15.07 -3.30 -1.78
CA LEU A 196 13.71 -3.22 -1.27
C LEU A 196 13.57 -2.06 -0.30
N PRO A 197 12.39 -1.40 -0.30
CA PRO A 197 12.10 -0.37 0.67
C PRO A 197 11.77 -0.96 2.04
N VAL A 198 12.16 -0.25 3.10
CA VAL A 198 11.78 -0.53 4.48
C VAL A 198 11.37 0.79 5.14
N MET A 199 10.39 0.73 6.03
CA MET A 199 9.86 1.90 6.70
C MET A 199 10.01 1.75 8.23
N PHE A 200 10.67 2.72 8.86
CA PHE A 200 10.92 2.77 10.31
C PHE A 200 9.86 3.57 11.06
N SER A 201 9.22 4.51 10.36
CA SER A 201 8.23 5.41 10.94
C SER A 201 7.20 5.86 9.91
N ARG A 202 6.07 6.37 10.40
CA ARG A 202 5.05 7.06 9.62
C ARG A 202 4.73 8.41 10.22
N GLY A 203 4.46 9.38 9.34
CA GLY A 203 4.13 10.74 9.71
C GLY A 203 5.34 11.66 9.82
N CYS A 204 5.10 12.95 9.63
CA CYS A 204 6.14 13.98 9.65
C CYS A 204 5.64 15.22 10.43
N PRO A 205 6.41 15.74 11.41
CA PRO A 205 5.99 16.88 12.22
C PRO A 205 6.18 18.22 11.49
N SER A 206 6.87 18.22 10.34
CA SER A 206 7.15 19.43 9.59
C SER A 206 5.88 20.00 8.95
N GLN A 207 5.85 21.32 8.73
CA GLN A 207 4.70 22.05 8.19
C GLN A 207 5.00 22.63 6.80
N CYS A 208 5.67 21.87 5.94
CA CYS A 208 5.99 22.30 4.59
C CYS A 208 4.70 22.58 3.80
N THR A 209 4.60 23.75 3.19
CA THR A 209 3.37 24.23 2.53
C THR A 209 3.01 23.46 1.27
N PHE A 210 3.97 22.80 0.65
CA PHE A 210 3.80 21.98 -0.56
C PHE A 210 3.55 20.50 -0.28
N CYS A 211 3.64 20.05 0.99
CA CYS A 211 3.61 18.63 1.32
C CYS A 211 2.20 18.14 1.63
N CYS A 212 1.83 17.01 1.02
CA CYS A 212 0.60 16.28 1.35
C CYS A 212 0.89 15.30 2.49
N ARG A 213 0.40 15.62 3.69
CA ARG A 213 0.67 14.86 4.92
C ARG A 213 -0.36 13.76 5.17
N VAL A 214 -0.47 12.83 4.24
CA VAL A 214 -1.46 11.74 4.31
C VAL A 214 -1.24 10.80 5.49
N MET A 215 0.01 10.72 6.02
CA MET A 215 0.36 9.90 7.19
C MET A 215 0.31 10.68 8.51
N GLY A 216 -0.17 11.94 8.51
CA GLY A 216 -0.35 12.77 9.70
C GLY A 216 0.88 13.53 10.16
N TYR A 217 0.69 14.30 11.26
CA TYR A 217 1.70 15.22 11.82
C TYR A 217 2.52 14.60 12.95
N GLN A 218 2.06 13.51 13.54
CA GLN A 218 2.78 12.82 14.62
C GLN A 218 3.60 11.68 14.04
N ILE A 219 4.89 11.65 14.35
CA ILE A 219 5.72 10.52 13.98
C ILE A 219 5.39 9.34 14.88
N ARG A 220 5.17 8.19 14.28
CA ARG A 220 4.89 6.92 14.93
C ARG A 220 5.97 5.95 14.52
N TYR A 221 6.80 5.57 15.47
CA TYR A 221 7.98 4.74 15.25
C TYR A 221 7.65 3.26 15.45
N ARG A 222 8.19 2.43 14.59
CA ARG A 222 8.23 0.98 14.79
C ARG A 222 9.36 0.61 15.76
N ASN A 223 9.26 -0.54 16.39
CA ASN A 223 10.31 -1.07 17.25
C ASN A 223 11.58 -1.37 16.45
N THR A 224 12.74 -0.92 16.95
CA THR A 224 14.02 -1.05 16.22
C THR A 224 14.41 -2.51 16.03
N GLU A 225 14.28 -3.36 17.05
CA GLU A 225 14.62 -4.78 16.97
C GLU A 225 13.77 -5.50 15.93
N MET A 226 12.46 -5.22 15.86
CA MET A 226 11.56 -5.81 14.86
C MET A 226 11.95 -5.42 13.45
N ILE A 227 12.37 -4.16 13.23
CA ILE A 227 12.81 -3.70 11.91
C ILE A 227 14.15 -4.34 11.55
N MET A 228 15.10 -4.47 12.47
CA MET A 228 16.36 -5.15 12.22
C MET A 228 16.14 -6.60 11.80
N ASN A 229 15.24 -7.32 12.48
CA ASN A 229 14.85 -8.68 12.12
C ASN A 229 14.18 -8.74 10.72
N GLU A 230 13.36 -7.72 10.37
CA GLU A 230 12.77 -7.62 9.04
C GLU A 230 13.84 -7.42 7.97
N ILE A 231 14.78 -6.48 8.18
CA ILE A 231 15.88 -6.21 7.23
C ILE A 231 16.75 -7.46 7.04
N GLU A 232 17.16 -8.10 8.14
CA GLU A 232 17.96 -9.34 8.07
C GLU A 232 17.25 -10.42 7.25
N SER A 233 15.95 -10.61 7.49
CA SER A 233 15.15 -11.57 6.74
C SER A 233 15.01 -11.20 5.26
N LEU A 234 14.82 -9.92 4.94
CA LEU A 234 14.74 -9.45 3.55
C LEU A 234 16.07 -9.63 2.80
N VAL A 235 17.18 -9.29 3.44
CA VAL A 235 18.51 -9.49 2.87
C VAL A 235 18.73 -10.97 2.55
N ARG A 236 18.42 -11.86 3.48
CA ARG A 236 18.56 -13.31 3.30
C ARG A 236 17.61 -13.86 2.22
N ASP A 237 16.31 -13.51 2.30
CA ASP A 237 15.26 -14.13 1.47
C ASP A 237 15.34 -13.66 0.02
N TYR A 238 15.77 -12.39 -0.20
CA TYR A 238 15.82 -11.76 -1.53
C TYR A 238 17.24 -11.45 -2.02
N ASN A 239 18.26 -11.81 -1.24
CA ASN A 239 19.67 -11.56 -1.55
C ASN A 239 19.90 -10.06 -1.89
N LEU A 240 19.42 -9.17 -1.00
CA LEU A 240 19.54 -7.73 -1.20
C LEU A 240 20.98 -7.27 -1.09
N ASP A 241 21.33 -6.24 -1.85
CA ASP A 241 22.58 -5.52 -1.79
C ASP A 241 22.41 -4.05 -1.38
N GLU A 242 21.16 -3.57 -1.33
CA GLU A 242 20.80 -2.24 -0.83
C GLU A 242 19.42 -2.25 -0.15
N VAL A 243 19.26 -1.45 0.90
CA VAL A 243 17.98 -1.20 1.57
C VAL A 243 17.65 0.29 1.46
N TRP A 244 16.44 0.61 1.06
CA TRP A 244 15.95 1.98 0.94
C TRP A 244 15.01 2.32 2.11
N PHE A 245 15.23 3.48 2.75
CA PHE A 245 14.36 3.99 3.80
C PHE A 245 13.23 4.83 3.20
N GLU A 246 11.99 4.37 3.38
CA GLU A 246 10.74 5.00 2.87
C GLU A 246 10.02 5.81 3.95
N ASP A 247 10.77 6.41 4.86
CA ASP A 247 10.21 7.26 5.91
C ASP A 247 9.86 8.64 5.39
N ASP A 248 8.74 9.24 5.85
CA ASP A 248 8.40 10.63 5.55
C ASP A 248 9.50 11.61 5.99
N ASN A 249 10.17 11.31 7.11
CA ASN A 249 11.32 12.05 7.60
C ASN A 249 12.14 11.21 8.60
N PHE A 250 13.09 10.42 8.11
CA PHE A 250 13.93 9.54 8.92
C PHE A 250 14.71 10.29 9.99
N THR A 251 15.22 11.49 9.69
CA THR A 251 16.09 12.28 10.58
C THR A 251 15.33 13.23 11.49
N ALA A 252 14.00 13.20 11.52
CA ALA A 252 13.19 14.08 12.39
C ALA A 252 13.50 13.91 13.88
N ASN A 253 13.97 12.73 14.29
CA ASN A 253 14.56 12.47 15.61
C ASN A 253 15.99 11.98 15.43
N PRO A 254 17.00 12.86 15.54
CA PRO A 254 18.40 12.50 15.30
C PRO A 254 18.92 11.38 16.23
N LYS A 255 18.49 11.38 17.50
CA LYS A 255 18.90 10.34 18.44
C LYS A 255 18.46 8.95 17.96
N ARG A 256 17.18 8.82 17.55
CA ARG A 256 16.67 7.57 17.04
C ARG A 256 17.30 7.18 15.70
N ALA A 257 17.56 8.15 14.81
CA ALA A 257 18.27 7.87 13.57
C ALA A 257 19.65 7.26 13.84
N HIS A 258 20.40 7.80 14.82
CA HIS A 258 21.69 7.22 15.24
C HIS A 258 21.51 5.80 15.81
N GLU A 259 20.53 5.58 16.71
CA GLU A 259 20.26 4.24 17.26
C GLU A 259 19.99 3.20 16.16
N ILE A 260 19.22 3.57 15.14
CA ILE A 260 18.93 2.70 13.98
C ILE A 260 20.20 2.43 13.18
N LEU A 261 20.99 3.47 12.87
CA LEU A 261 22.23 3.33 12.10
C LEU A 261 23.27 2.49 12.83
N ASP A 262 23.41 2.68 14.15
CA ASP A 262 24.29 1.87 14.99
C ASP A 262 23.87 0.40 14.97
N SER A 263 22.57 0.12 15.12
CA SER A 263 22.05 -1.25 15.01
C SER A 263 22.30 -1.89 13.64
N LEU A 264 22.20 -1.13 12.56
CA LEU A 264 22.51 -1.62 11.20
C LEU A 264 24.00 -1.91 11.02
N ILE A 265 24.86 -1.09 11.62
CA ILE A 265 26.32 -1.31 11.62
C ILE A 265 26.65 -2.60 12.41
N GLU A 266 26.03 -2.81 13.56
CA GLU A 266 26.22 -4.01 14.38
C GLU A 266 25.77 -5.28 13.64
N LEU A 267 24.65 -5.23 12.90
CA LEU A 267 24.18 -6.35 12.09
C LEU A 267 25.15 -6.75 10.98
N ASN A 268 25.94 -5.82 10.48
CA ASN A 268 26.99 -6.04 9.48
C ASN A 268 26.57 -6.91 8.27
N LEU A 269 25.40 -6.60 7.69
CA LEU A 269 24.79 -7.39 6.61
C LEU A 269 25.47 -7.25 5.26
N GLY A 270 26.43 -6.33 5.11
CA GLY A 270 27.15 -6.10 3.87
C GLY A 270 26.33 -5.42 2.77
N VAL A 271 25.24 -4.74 3.14
CA VAL A 271 24.33 -4.03 2.23
C VAL A 271 24.53 -2.51 2.29
N TYR A 272 24.23 -1.84 1.19
CA TYR A 272 24.16 -0.38 1.18
C TYR A 272 22.84 0.10 1.80
N ILE A 273 22.88 1.30 2.39
CA ILE A 273 21.70 1.96 2.96
C ILE A 273 21.49 3.28 2.21
N LYS A 274 20.24 3.58 1.88
CA LYS A 274 19.83 4.81 1.20
C LYS A 274 18.60 5.42 1.84
#